data_e67b0d1f6980c66c282ab1be4f66885a
#
_entry.id   e67b0d1f6980c66c282ab1be4f66885a
#
_cell.length_a   1.000
_cell.length_b   1.000
_cell.length_c   1.000
_cell.angle_alpha   90.00
_cell.angle_beta   90.00
_cell.angle_gamma   90.00
#
_symmetry.space_group_name_H-M   'P 1'
#
loop_
_entity.id
_entity.type
_entity.pdbx_description
1 polymer ?
#
loop_
_entity_poly.entity_id
_entity_poly.type
_entity_poly.pdbx_seq_one_letter_code
_entity_poly.pdbx_strand_id
1 'polypeptide(L)'
;ALDPRKQDFSPTVLDFGTVRIQLARHFGFCFGVENAIEISYKAIAENEGKRIFLLSQMIHNPEVNADLQSRGVRFLQDTMGKQLVPLEDLQPEDVVIVPAFGATVELEQTLVAKGIDVQKYNTTCPFVEKVWKRSAQLGGKEYTVVIHGKPTHEETRATFSHAAETGHALVVKNADEAEFLASWMEGDRGDVEGFWQRFEGRATPGLDPQKHLHRVGVVNQTTMLASDTQAIADRVKQAVDADAKGEFANTRD
;
A
#
# COMPACT_ATOMS: atom_id res chain seq x y z
N ALA A 1 -22.26 13.49 15.93
CA ALA A 1 -22.50 13.68 14.50
C ALA A 1 -22.99 12.36 13.90
N LEU A 2 -24.01 12.42 13.05
CA LEU A 2 -24.53 11.23 12.37
C LEU A 2 -23.48 10.76 11.36
N ASP A 3 -23.21 9.46 11.35
CA ASP A 3 -22.28 8.85 10.39
C ASP A 3 -22.72 9.19 8.95
N PRO A 4 -21.92 9.93 8.16
CA PRO A 4 -22.27 10.31 6.79
C PRO A 4 -22.63 9.11 5.91
N ARG A 5 -22.06 7.93 6.19
CA ARG A 5 -22.32 6.69 5.46
C ARG A 5 -23.74 6.14 5.65
N LYS A 6 -24.48 6.65 6.63
CA LYS A 6 -25.86 6.28 6.93
C LYS A 6 -26.87 7.35 6.51
N GLN A 7 -26.41 8.42 5.84
CA GLN A 7 -27.23 9.53 5.40
C GLN A 7 -27.67 9.37 3.95
N ASP A 8 -28.53 10.29 3.52
CA ASP A 8 -28.99 10.38 2.15
C ASP A 8 -27.82 10.67 1.19
N PHE A 9 -27.61 9.77 0.22
CA PHE A 9 -26.61 9.90 -0.86
C PHE A 9 -27.21 10.46 -2.14
N SER A 10 -28.47 10.89 -2.15
CA SER A 10 -29.12 11.46 -3.32
C SER A 10 -28.38 12.70 -3.78
N PRO A 11 -27.98 12.79 -5.05
CA PRO A 11 -27.27 13.96 -5.55
C PRO A 11 -28.16 15.20 -5.55
N THR A 12 -27.55 16.37 -5.40
CA THR A 12 -28.23 17.61 -5.74
C THR A 12 -28.31 17.73 -7.26
N VAL A 13 -29.51 17.85 -7.80
CA VAL A 13 -29.74 17.94 -9.25
C VAL A 13 -29.98 19.40 -9.62
N LEU A 14 -29.13 19.93 -10.50
CA LEU A 14 -29.33 21.22 -11.15
C LEU A 14 -29.82 20.97 -12.58
N ASP A 15 -31.06 21.32 -12.86
CA ASP A 15 -31.69 21.11 -14.16
C ASP A 15 -31.77 22.45 -14.92
N PHE A 16 -31.09 22.51 -16.07
CA PHE A 16 -31.04 23.67 -16.96
C PHE A 16 -31.82 23.38 -18.26
N GLY A 17 -32.73 22.42 -18.27
CA GLY A 17 -33.50 22.00 -19.44
C GLY A 17 -32.71 21.06 -20.36
N THR A 18 -31.79 21.61 -21.12
CA THR A 18 -30.96 20.82 -22.07
C THR A 18 -29.78 20.11 -21.39
N VAL A 19 -29.37 20.58 -20.21
CA VAL A 19 -28.26 20.01 -19.42
C VAL A 19 -28.72 19.77 -18.00
N ARG A 20 -28.47 18.60 -17.47
CA ARG A 20 -28.71 18.24 -16.07
C ARG A 20 -27.36 17.92 -15.40
N ILE A 21 -27.02 18.66 -14.33
CA ILE A 21 -25.82 18.47 -13.54
C ILE A 21 -26.22 17.78 -12.23
N GLN A 22 -25.55 16.66 -11.92
CA GLN A 22 -25.72 15.97 -10.65
C GLN A 22 -24.47 16.21 -9.81
N LEU A 23 -24.64 16.87 -8.67
CA LEU A 23 -23.57 17.08 -7.69
C LEU A 23 -23.65 16.00 -6.62
N ALA A 24 -22.55 15.30 -6.38
CA ALA A 24 -22.48 14.35 -5.30
C ALA A 24 -22.84 15.00 -3.95
N ARG A 25 -23.60 14.30 -3.11
CA ARG A 25 -23.99 14.80 -1.79
C ARG A 25 -22.79 14.98 -0.87
N HIS A 26 -21.85 14.06 -0.95
CA HIS A 26 -20.61 14.07 -0.17
C HIS A 26 -19.44 14.02 -1.14
N PHE A 27 -18.56 14.98 -1.00
CA PHE A 27 -17.33 15.08 -1.79
C PHE A 27 -16.23 15.72 -0.93
N GLY A 28 -14.98 15.52 -1.30
CA GLY A 28 -13.81 15.98 -0.58
C GLY A 28 -12.81 14.82 -0.36
N PHE A 29 -11.94 14.99 0.60
CA PHE A 29 -11.00 13.95 0.99
C PHE A 29 -11.72 12.83 1.76
N CYS A 30 -11.19 11.61 1.66
CA CYS A 30 -11.63 10.53 2.53
C CYS A 30 -11.06 10.72 3.95
N PHE A 31 -11.64 10.03 4.92
CA PHE A 31 -11.20 10.09 6.32
C PHE A 31 -9.68 9.88 6.50
N GLY A 32 -9.09 8.92 5.78
CA GLY A 32 -7.64 8.66 5.88
C GLY A 32 -6.79 9.83 5.41
N VAL A 33 -7.21 10.53 4.36
CA VAL A 33 -6.52 11.72 3.85
C VAL A 33 -6.70 12.93 4.77
N GLU A 34 -7.93 13.18 5.26
CA GLU A 34 -8.20 14.26 6.22
C GLU A 34 -7.34 14.09 7.47
N ASN A 35 -7.34 12.91 8.06
CA ASN A 35 -6.55 12.58 9.23
C ASN A 35 -5.03 12.78 8.99
N ALA A 36 -4.54 12.38 7.81
CA ALA A 36 -3.13 12.55 7.47
C ALA A 36 -2.73 14.03 7.38
N ILE A 37 -3.58 14.86 6.80
CA ILE A 37 -3.38 16.31 6.69
C ILE A 37 -3.43 16.95 8.09
N GLU A 38 -4.41 16.62 8.92
CA GLU A 38 -4.54 17.15 10.28
C GLU A 38 -3.33 16.83 11.16
N ILE A 39 -2.86 15.57 11.13
CA ILE A 39 -1.66 15.16 11.88
C ILE A 39 -0.42 15.92 11.38
N SER A 40 -0.31 16.16 10.08
CA SER A 40 0.81 16.90 9.52
C SER A 40 0.84 18.36 9.99
N TYR A 41 -0.30 19.03 9.98
CA TYR A 41 -0.38 20.39 10.53
C TYR A 41 -0.14 20.43 12.03
N LYS A 42 -0.61 19.43 12.77
CA LYS A 42 -0.31 19.27 14.19
C LYS A 42 1.21 19.10 14.42
N ALA A 43 1.88 18.26 13.61
CA ALA A 43 3.32 18.09 13.70
C ALA A 43 4.07 19.40 13.49
N ILE A 44 3.65 20.23 12.53
CA ILE A 44 4.23 21.55 12.26
C ILE A 44 4.02 22.48 13.45
N ALA A 45 2.80 22.58 13.97
CA ALA A 45 2.44 23.48 15.05
C ALA A 45 3.13 23.14 16.38
N GLU A 46 3.28 21.84 16.69
CA GLU A 46 3.91 21.38 17.94
C GLU A 46 5.45 21.41 17.91
N ASN A 47 6.07 21.61 16.75
CA ASN A 47 7.52 21.53 16.60
C ASN A 47 8.11 22.76 15.90
N GLU A 48 7.61 23.94 16.26
CA GLU A 48 8.15 25.20 15.76
C GLU A 48 9.67 25.29 16.01
N GLY A 49 10.41 25.67 14.98
CA GLY A 49 11.88 25.80 15.03
C GLY A 49 12.65 24.48 14.87
N LYS A 50 11.99 23.32 14.81
CA LYS A 50 12.65 22.04 14.51
C LYS A 50 12.67 21.73 13.03
N ARG A 51 13.56 20.83 12.62
CA ARG A 51 13.53 20.27 11.27
C ARG A 51 12.41 19.23 11.18
N ILE A 52 11.52 19.39 10.23
CA ILE A 52 10.38 18.48 10.00
C ILE A 52 10.54 17.83 8.64
N PHE A 53 10.48 16.54 8.63
CA PHE A 53 10.59 15.73 7.41
C PHE A 53 9.33 14.91 7.20
N LEU A 54 8.98 14.70 5.95
CA LEU A 54 7.98 13.76 5.49
C LEU A 54 8.70 12.66 4.70
N LEU A 55 8.41 11.40 4.95
CA LEU A 55 9.16 10.29 4.31
C LEU A 55 9.13 10.39 2.79
N SER A 56 7.94 10.70 2.23
CA SER A 56 7.75 10.97 0.80
C SER A 56 6.58 11.94 0.62
N GLN A 57 5.85 11.92 -0.48
CA GLN A 57 4.61 12.70 -0.60
C GLN A 57 3.55 12.23 0.41
N MET A 58 2.82 13.16 1.02
CA MET A 58 1.75 12.83 1.97
C MET A 58 0.65 12.02 1.31
N ILE A 59 0.24 12.49 0.15
CA ILE A 59 -0.73 11.89 -0.78
C ILE A 59 -0.36 12.32 -2.19
N HIS A 60 -0.92 11.69 -3.21
CA HIS A 60 -0.71 12.10 -4.60
C HIS A 60 -1.53 13.36 -4.96
N ASN A 61 -1.35 14.42 -4.19
CA ASN A 61 -1.95 15.74 -4.43
C ASN A 61 -0.86 16.81 -4.38
N PRO A 62 -0.51 17.43 -5.53
CA PRO A 62 0.56 18.43 -5.59
C PRO A 62 0.33 19.65 -4.71
N GLU A 63 -0.92 20.11 -4.57
CA GLU A 63 -1.26 21.28 -3.78
C GLU A 63 -1.01 21.05 -2.28
N VAL A 64 -1.43 19.89 -1.76
CA VAL A 64 -1.18 19.51 -0.36
C VAL A 64 0.33 19.40 -0.10
N ASN A 65 1.07 18.76 -1.00
CA ASN A 65 2.52 18.60 -0.84
C ASN A 65 3.26 19.95 -0.93
N ALA A 66 2.84 20.85 -1.84
CA ALA A 66 3.41 22.19 -1.96
C ALA A 66 3.11 23.05 -0.72
N ASP A 67 1.92 22.96 -0.15
CA ASP A 67 1.58 23.68 1.07
C ASP A 67 2.45 23.20 2.26
N LEU A 68 2.62 21.89 2.44
CA LEU A 68 3.50 21.35 3.48
C LEU A 68 4.95 21.84 3.29
N GLN A 69 5.47 21.83 2.06
CA GLN A 69 6.81 22.36 1.77
C GLN A 69 6.93 23.85 2.06
N SER A 70 5.91 24.66 1.73
CA SER A 70 5.88 26.10 2.01
C SER A 70 5.96 26.40 3.51
N ARG A 71 5.54 25.46 4.35
CA ARG A 71 5.62 25.50 5.83
C ARG A 71 6.92 24.94 6.39
N GLY A 72 7.90 24.62 5.53
CA GLY A 72 9.21 24.16 5.93
C GLY A 72 9.37 22.64 6.06
N VAL A 73 8.37 21.85 5.70
CA VAL A 73 8.50 20.38 5.66
C VAL A 73 9.37 19.97 4.47
N ARG A 74 10.34 19.09 4.70
CA ARG A 74 11.25 18.57 3.68
C ARG A 74 10.93 17.10 3.40
N PHE A 75 11.04 16.67 2.15
CA PHE A 75 10.85 15.26 1.80
C PHE A 75 12.17 14.49 1.91
N LEU A 76 12.13 13.32 2.54
CA LEU A 76 13.30 12.44 2.65
C LEU A 76 13.54 11.66 1.37
N GLN A 77 12.46 11.25 0.70
CA GLN A 77 12.52 10.46 -0.53
C GLN A 77 11.52 11.01 -1.56
N ASP A 78 11.76 10.70 -2.82
CA ASP A 78 10.72 10.83 -3.86
C ASP A 78 9.74 9.64 -3.82
N THR A 79 8.72 9.66 -4.66
CA THR A 79 7.69 8.61 -4.75
C THR A 79 8.24 7.26 -5.22
N MET A 80 9.42 7.24 -5.83
CA MET A 80 10.11 6.02 -6.25
C MET A 80 11.05 5.45 -5.18
N GLY A 81 11.21 6.17 -4.05
CA GLY A 81 12.09 5.78 -2.95
C GLY A 81 13.54 6.24 -3.10
N LYS A 82 13.82 7.11 -4.08
CA LYS A 82 15.13 7.74 -4.19
C LYS A 82 15.30 8.78 -3.07
N GLN A 83 16.39 8.67 -2.32
CA GLN A 83 16.70 9.63 -1.26
C GLN A 83 16.90 11.05 -1.81
N LEU A 84 16.24 12.01 -1.21
CA LEU A 84 16.39 13.46 -1.44
C LEU A 84 17.24 14.10 -0.33
N VAL A 85 17.18 13.54 0.87
CA VAL A 85 18.00 13.88 2.02
C VAL A 85 18.66 12.60 2.51
N PRO A 86 19.99 12.58 2.70
CA PRO A 86 20.67 11.41 3.25
C PRO A 86 20.13 11.08 4.64
N LEU A 87 19.81 9.80 4.88
CA LEU A 87 19.28 9.37 6.17
C LEU A 87 20.31 9.56 7.30
N GLU A 88 21.60 9.52 6.99
CA GLU A 88 22.70 9.79 7.89
C GLU A 88 22.69 11.22 8.46
N ASP A 89 22.12 12.18 7.75
CA ASP A 89 22.02 13.59 8.16
C ASP A 89 20.92 13.83 9.21
N LEU A 90 20.06 12.83 9.43
CA LEU A 90 18.99 12.93 10.43
C LEU A 90 19.52 12.82 11.85
N GLN A 91 18.95 13.64 12.74
CA GLN A 91 19.28 13.70 14.15
C GLN A 91 18.11 13.22 15.02
N PRO A 92 18.33 12.76 16.24
CA PRO A 92 17.26 12.28 17.13
C PRO A 92 16.16 13.33 17.42
N GLU A 93 16.50 14.63 17.32
CA GLU A 93 15.58 15.74 17.55
C GLU A 93 14.69 16.07 16.36
N ASP A 94 14.99 15.49 15.20
CA ASP A 94 14.21 15.69 13.97
C ASP A 94 12.82 15.08 14.11
N VAL A 95 11.87 15.72 13.48
CA VAL A 95 10.49 15.23 13.42
C VAL A 95 10.26 14.57 12.07
N VAL A 96 9.80 13.34 12.11
CA VAL A 96 9.47 12.60 10.88
C VAL A 96 7.99 12.27 10.86
N ILE A 97 7.33 12.62 9.75
CA ILE A 97 5.94 12.30 9.46
C ILE A 97 5.93 11.10 8.51
N VAL A 98 5.21 10.05 8.87
CA VAL A 98 4.96 8.90 8.00
C VAL A 98 3.74 9.20 7.14
N PRO A 99 3.80 9.10 5.79
CA PRO A 99 2.70 9.45 4.90
C PRO A 99 1.53 8.47 4.97
N ALA A 100 0.40 8.82 4.35
CA ALA A 100 -0.80 7.98 4.32
C ALA A 100 -0.57 6.59 3.68
N PHE A 101 0.44 6.44 2.85
CA PHE A 101 0.83 5.17 2.22
C PHE A 101 1.63 4.25 3.14
N GLY A 102 2.05 4.74 4.31
CA GLY A 102 2.93 4.06 5.24
C GLY A 102 4.40 4.11 4.84
N ALA A 103 5.20 3.32 5.51
CA ALA A 103 6.63 3.15 5.26
C ALA A 103 7.01 1.68 5.19
N THR A 104 8.17 1.37 4.59
CA THR A 104 8.74 0.02 4.68
C THR A 104 9.31 -0.21 6.08
N VAL A 105 9.30 -1.47 6.52
CA VAL A 105 9.82 -1.87 7.84
C VAL A 105 11.28 -1.47 8.01
N GLU A 106 12.10 -1.64 6.96
CA GLU A 106 13.52 -1.30 6.99
C GLU A 106 13.75 0.20 7.20
N LEU A 107 12.91 1.03 6.58
CA LEU A 107 12.99 2.49 6.75
C LEU A 107 12.57 2.90 8.16
N GLU A 108 11.49 2.34 8.68
CA GLU A 108 11.05 2.58 10.07
C GLU A 108 12.13 2.15 11.07
N GLN A 109 12.70 0.96 10.92
CA GLN A 109 13.78 0.46 11.77
C GLN A 109 15.02 1.38 11.72
N THR A 110 15.37 1.88 10.54
CA THR A 110 16.49 2.82 10.36
C THR A 110 16.25 4.12 11.13
N LEU A 111 15.04 4.65 11.07
CA LEU A 111 14.68 5.88 11.78
C LEU A 111 14.64 5.67 13.31
N VAL A 112 14.07 4.55 13.75
CA VAL A 112 14.04 4.19 15.18
C VAL A 112 15.46 4.00 15.73
N ALA A 113 16.37 3.37 14.96
CA ALA A 113 17.77 3.21 15.37
C ALA A 113 18.50 4.56 15.52
N LYS A 114 18.01 5.62 14.89
CA LYS A 114 18.49 7.00 15.05
C LYS A 114 17.84 7.75 16.22
N GLY A 115 16.93 7.11 16.96
CA GLY A 115 16.21 7.74 18.07
C GLY A 115 14.99 8.56 17.64
N ILE A 116 14.54 8.43 16.39
CA ILE A 116 13.39 9.17 15.87
C ILE A 116 12.11 8.39 16.18
N ASP A 117 11.13 9.06 16.80
CA ASP A 117 9.80 8.49 17.07
C ASP A 117 8.93 8.55 15.82
N VAL A 118 8.91 7.45 15.06
CA VAL A 118 8.11 7.31 13.82
C VAL A 118 6.61 7.12 14.10
N GLN A 119 6.21 6.79 15.34
CA GLN A 119 4.81 6.54 15.67
C GLN A 119 4.07 7.83 16.04
N LYS A 120 4.77 8.84 16.54
CA LYS A 120 4.15 10.08 17.02
C LYS A 120 3.33 10.81 15.94
N TYR A 121 3.84 10.84 14.71
CA TYR A 121 3.18 11.48 13.57
C TYR A 121 3.03 10.48 12.42
N ASN A 122 2.58 9.27 12.77
CA ASN A 122 2.24 8.25 11.79
C ASN A 122 0.84 8.54 11.23
N THR A 123 0.77 8.77 9.92
CA THR A 123 -0.48 9.07 9.23
C THR A 123 -0.94 7.92 8.32
N THR A 124 -0.36 6.75 8.47
CA THR A 124 -0.72 5.58 7.67
C THR A 124 -2.24 5.37 7.67
N CYS A 125 -2.80 5.27 6.48
CA CYS A 125 -4.23 5.08 6.33
C CYS A 125 -4.69 3.76 7.00
N PRO A 126 -5.74 3.76 7.82
CA PRO A 126 -6.23 2.53 8.47
C PRO A 126 -6.60 1.40 7.50
N PHE A 127 -6.95 1.73 6.25
CA PHE A 127 -7.19 0.73 5.21
C PHE A 127 -5.89 0.07 4.74
N VAL A 128 -4.78 0.81 4.67
CA VAL A 128 -3.45 0.26 4.37
C VAL A 128 -2.99 -0.64 5.51
N GLU A 129 -3.12 -0.21 6.76
CA GLU A 129 -2.82 -1.06 7.92
C GLU A 129 -3.65 -2.35 7.94
N LYS A 130 -4.92 -2.29 7.51
CA LYS A 130 -5.77 -3.49 7.41
C LYS A 130 -5.19 -4.50 6.43
N VAL A 131 -4.66 -4.03 5.29
CA VAL A 131 -3.97 -4.89 4.32
C VAL A 131 -2.73 -5.52 4.94
N TRP A 132 -1.92 -4.75 5.68
CA TRP A 132 -0.73 -5.28 6.38
C TRP A 132 -1.09 -6.35 7.41
N LYS A 133 -2.09 -6.08 8.26
CA LYS A 133 -2.60 -7.05 9.25
C LYS A 133 -3.08 -8.34 8.58
N ARG A 134 -3.77 -8.22 7.43
CA ARG A 134 -4.21 -9.40 6.67
C ARG A 134 -3.03 -10.17 6.08
N SER A 135 -2.04 -9.47 5.51
CA SER A 135 -0.82 -10.07 4.99
C SER A 135 -0.06 -10.83 6.08
N ALA A 136 0.08 -10.25 7.27
CA ALA A 136 0.71 -10.90 8.40
C ALA A 136 -0.06 -12.16 8.87
N GLN A 137 -1.40 -12.11 8.87
CA GLN A 137 -2.22 -13.29 9.20
C GLN A 137 -2.05 -14.43 8.18
N LEU A 138 -1.92 -14.08 6.90
CA LEU A 138 -1.67 -15.06 5.83
C LEU A 138 -0.26 -15.65 5.98
N GLY A 139 0.78 -14.82 6.12
CA GLY A 139 2.15 -15.27 6.31
C GLY A 139 2.31 -16.17 7.54
N GLY A 140 1.71 -15.79 8.67
CA GLY A 140 1.71 -16.60 9.91
C GLY A 140 1.00 -17.95 9.80
N LYS A 141 0.22 -18.15 8.73
CA LYS A 141 -0.39 -19.45 8.37
C LYS A 141 0.31 -20.12 7.18
N GLU A 142 1.50 -19.68 6.84
CA GLU A 142 2.32 -20.21 5.73
C GLU A 142 1.70 -20.04 4.32
N TYR A 143 0.87 -19.02 4.13
CA TYR A 143 0.42 -18.63 2.78
C TYR A 143 1.41 -17.66 2.16
N THR A 144 1.67 -17.83 0.88
CA THR A 144 2.31 -16.78 0.07
C THR A 144 1.30 -15.68 -0.24
N VAL A 145 1.67 -14.45 0.08
CA VAL A 145 0.83 -13.28 -0.16
C VAL A 145 1.08 -12.74 -1.56
N VAL A 146 0.12 -12.88 -2.45
CA VAL A 146 0.13 -12.23 -3.76
C VAL A 146 -0.46 -10.83 -3.62
N ILE A 147 0.35 -9.81 -3.90
CA ILE A 147 -0.02 -8.41 -3.75
C ILE A 147 -0.34 -7.83 -5.13
N HIS A 148 -1.61 -7.57 -5.42
CA HIS A 148 -2.02 -6.84 -6.61
C HIS A 148 -1.73 -5.35 -6.44
N GLY A 149 -0.73 -4.83 -7.13
CA GLY A 149 -0.32 -3.43 -7.01
C GLY A 149 0.80 -3.06 -7.98
N LYS A 150 1.03 -1.76 -8.13
CA LYS A 150 2.15 -1.25 -8.91
C LYS A 150 3.45 -1.44 -8.11
N PRO A 151 4.44 -2.21 -8.59
CA PRO A 151 5.63 -2.57 -7.80
C PRO A 151 6.42 -1.36 -7.27
N THR A 152 6.42 -0.26 -8.02
CA THR A 152 7.14 0.97 -7.66
C THR A 152 6.35 1.92 -6.77
N HIS A 153 5.05 1.65 -6.54
CA HIS A 153 4.20 2.52 -5.71
C HIS A 153 4.56 2.38 -4.23
N GLU A 154 4.57 3.47 -3.50
CA GLU A 154 4.96 3.55 -2.08
C GLU A 154 4.17 2.58 -1.21
N GLU A 155 2.83 2.56 -1.34
CA GLU A 155 1.95 1.64 -0.62
C GLU A 155 2.26 0.17 -0.92
N THR A 156 2.54 -0.17 -2.20
CA THR A 156 2.88 -1.55 -2.58
C THR A 156 4.22 -1.96 -1.97
N ARG A 157 5.22 -1.09 -1.98
CA ARG A 157 6.53 -1.34 -1.36
C ARG A 157 6.40 -1.52 0.16
N ALA A 158 5.61 -0.66 0.82
CA ALA A 158 5.33 -0.79 2.25
C ALA A 158 4.60 -2.11 2.55
N THR A 159 3.53 -2.42 1.82
CA THR A 159 2.77 -3.67 2.00
C THR A 159 3.65 -4.91 1.77
N PHE A 160 4.51 -4.88 0.75
CA PHE A 160 5.46 -5.96 0.47
C PHE A 160 6.45 -6.16 1.62
N SER A 161 7.04 -5.08 2.14
CA SER A 161 7.97 -5.10 3.26
C SER A 161 7.30 -5.68 4.53
N HIS A 162 6.10 -5.20 4.87
CA HIS A 162 5.35 -5.75 6.02
C HIS A 162 4.94 -7.22 5.84
N ALA A 163 4.60 -7.65 4.62
CA ALA A 163 4.30 -9.05 4.35
C ALA A 163 5.54 -9.94 4.49
N ALA A 164 6.71 -9.44 4.10
CA ALA A 164 8.00 -10.14 4.20
C ALA A 164 8.43 -10.46 5.64
N GLU A 165 7.94 -9.70 6.64
CA GLU A 165 8.22 -9.96 8.06
C GLU A 165 7.65 -11.30 8.56
N THR A 166 6.59 -11.79 7.93
CA THR A 166 5.86 -12.97 8.43
C THR A 166 5.85 -14.14 7.48
N GLY A 167 6.23 -13.96 6.21
CA GLY A 167 6.18 -15.02 5.22
C GLY A 167 6.63 -14.59 3.83
N HIS A 168 6.21 -15.35 2.84
CA HIS A 168 6.54 -15.06 1.45
C HIS A 168 5.51 -14.13 0.81
N ALA A 169 5.99 -13.21 -0.01
CA ALA A 169 5.16 -12.31 -0.79
C ALA A 169 5.65 -12.19 -2.24
N LEU A 170 4.72 -11.94 -3.13
CA LEU A 170 4.95 -11.74 -4.56
C LEU A 170 4.06 -10.59 -5.06
N VAL A 171 4.65 -9.61 -5.75
CA VAL A 171 3.88 -8.50 -6.34
C VAL A 171 3.48 -8.83 -7.78
N VAL A 172 2.18 -8.73 -8.05
CA VAL A 172 1.56 -8.89 -9.38
C VAL A 172 0.94 -7.56 -9.80
N LYS A 173 1.35 -7.06 -10.95
CA LYS A 173 1.01 -5.70 -11.39
C LYS A 173 -0.37 -5.58 -12.02
N ASN A 174 -0.79 -6.59 -12.77
CA ASN A 174 -2.00 -6.56 -13.60
C ASN A 174 -2.48 -7.98 -13.95
N ALA A 175 -3.58 -8.05 -14.70
CA ALA A 175 -4.19 -9.30 -15.14
C ALA A 175 -3.24 -10.17 -16.00
N ASP A 176 -2.40 -9.58 -16.85
CA ASP A 176 -1.46 -10.34 -17.69
C ASP A 176 -0.42 -11.08 -16.86
N GLU A 177 0.06 -10.44 -15.78
CA GLU A 177 1.00 -11.07 -14.85
C GLU A 177 0.30 -12.12 -13.98
N ALA A 178 -0.95 -11.88 -13.61
CA ALA A 178 -1.76 -12.87 -12.90
C ALA A 178 -2.03 -14.10 -13.75
N GLU A 179 -2.31 -13.92 -15.05
CA GLU A 179 -2.48 -15.01 -16.01
C GLU A 179 -1.19 -15.80 -16.18
N PHE A 180 -0.05 -15.11 -16.33
CA PHE A 180 1.26 -15.77 -16.38
C PHE A 180 1.51 -16.61 -15.11
N LEU A 181 1.30 -16.03 -13.91
CA LEU A 181 1.45 -16.72 -12.64
C LEU A 181 0.55 -17.97 -12.57
N ALA A 182 -0.72 -17.81 -12.91
CA ALA A 182 -1.70 -18.89 -12.87
C ALA A 182 -1.36 -20.01 -13.86
N SER A 183 -1.03 -19.67 -15.12
CA SER A 183 -0.61 -20.66 -16.12
C SER A 183 0.67 -21.40 -15.72
N TRP A 184 1.62 -20.70 -15.08
CA TRP A 184 2.83 -21.33 -14.54
C TRP A 184 2.50 -22.31 -13.39
N MET A 185 1.54 -21.95 -12.53
CA MET A 185 1.10 -22.81 -11.42
C MET A 185 0.32 -24.05 -11.91
N GLU A 186 -0.47 -23.93 -12.97
CA GLU A 186 -1.23 -25.03 -13.60
C GLU A 186 -0.35 -25.96 -14.43
N GLY A 187 0.81 -25.48 -14.90
CA GLY A 187 1.78 -26.26 -15.67
C GLY A 187 2.63 -27.19 -14.80
N ASP A 188 3.73 -27.64 -15.39
CA ASP A 188 4.67 -28.53 -14.72
C ASP A 188 5.56 -27.83 -13.66
N ARG A 189 5.46 -26.48 -13.57
CA ARG A 189 6.29 -25.62 -12.72
C ARG A 189 7.80 -25.77 -12.97
N GLY A 190 8.17 -26.26 -14.17
CA GLY A 190 9.55 -26.54 -14.55
C GLY A 190 10.31 -25.31 -15.00
N ASP A 191 9.62 -24.32 -15.61
CA ASP A 191 10.24 -23.08 -16.08
C ASP A 191 10.45 -22.08 -14.93
N VAL A 192 11.37 -22.40 -14.04
CA VAL A 192 11.73 -21.51 -12.92
C VAL A 192 12.47 -20.27 -13.41
N GLU A 193 13.25 -20.38 -14.49
CA GLU A 193 13.96 -19.26 -15.07
C GLU A 193 12.98 -18.21 -15.64
N GLY A 194 11.99 -18.65 -16.44
CA GLY A 194 10.94 -17.77 -16.97
C GLY A 194 10.10 -17.13 -15.86
N PHE A 195 9.85 -17.84 -14.77
CA PHE A 195 9.21 -17.27 -13.59
C PHE A 195 10.02 -16.09 -13.04
N TRP A 196 11.32 -16.27 -12.81
CA TRP A 196 12.16 -15.22 -12.26
C TRP A 196 12.42 -14.07 -13.22
N GLN A 197 12.51 -14.32 -14.53
CA GLN A 197 12.56 -13.24 -15.52
C GLN A 197 11.33 -12.31 -15.42
N ARG A 198 10.16 -12.87 -15.09
CA ARG A 198 8.93 -12.09 -14.94
C ARG A 198 8.83 -11.38 -13.60
N PHE A 199 9.28 -12.00 -12.50
CA PHE A 199 9.05 -11.52 -11.14
C PHE A 199 10.33 -11.14 -10.38
N GLU A 200 11.45 -10.95 -11.08
CA GLU A 200 12.69 -10.51 -10.46
C GLU A 200 12.51 -9.21 -9.67
N GLY A 201 13.04 -9.19 -8.44
CA GLY A 201 12.94 -8.03 -7.53
C GLY A 201 11.52 -7.77 -6.99
N ARG A 202 10.55 -8.67 -7.25
CA ARG A 202 9.16 -8.53 -6.81
C ARG A 202 8.66 -9.67 -5.93
N ALA A 203 9.55 -10.54 -5.51
CA ALA A 203 9.30 -11.62 -4.57
C ALA A 203 10.22 -11.49 -3.37
N THR A 204 9.77 -11.94 -2.21
CA THR A 204 10.59 -11.97 -0.99
C THR A 204 11.80 -12.91 -1.15
N PRO A 205 12.94 -12.57 -0.55
CA PRO A 205 14.08 -13.48 -0.50
C PRO A 205 13.68 -14.87 0.04
N GLY A 206 14.20 -15.91 -0.60
CA GLY A 206 13.91 -17.29 -0.19
C GLY A 206 12.56 -17.86 -0.67
N LEU A 207 11.74 -17.10 -1.40
CA LEU A 207 10.57 -17.66 -2.06
C LEU A 207 11.05 -18.70 -3.09
N ASP A 208 10.59 -19.93 -2.95
CA ASP A 208 10.75 -21.00 -3.93
C ASP A 208 9.37 -21.20 -4.60
N PRO A 209 9.21 -20.80 -5.88
CA PRO A 209 7.89 -20.86 -6.52
C PRO A 209 7.33 -22.27 -6.63
N GLN A 210 8.20 -23.30 -6.70
CA GLN A 210 7.76 -24.70 -6.77
C GLN A 210 7.19 -25.20 -5.44
N LYS A 211 7.61 -24.60 -4.30
CA LYS A 211 7.20 -25.03 -2.96
C LYS A 211 6.16 -24.12 -2.35
N HIS A 212 6.30 -22.80 -2.53
CA HIS A 212 5.55 -21.83 -1.75
C HIS A 212 4.27 -21.32 -2.43
N LEU A 213 4.02 -21.68 -3.70
CA LEU A 213 2.81 -21.29 -4.43
C LEU A 213 1.67 -22.33 -4.39
N HIS A 214 1.69 -23.27 -3.44
CA HIS A 214 0.56 -24.15 -3.18
C HIS A 214 -0.49 -23.50 -2.27
N ARG A 215 -0.04 -22.65 -1.32
CA ARG A 215 -0.92 -21.94 -0.39
C ARG A 215 -0.82 -20.45 -0.66
N VAL A 216 -1.88 -19.85 -1.17
CA VAL A 216 -1.87 -18.46 -1.66
C VAL A 216 -3.06 -17.69 -1.13
N GLY A 217 -2.81 -16.43 -0.74
CA GLY A 217 -3.84 -15.43 -0.49
C GLY A 217 -3.54 -14.15 -1.27
N VAL A 218 -4.59 -13.48 -1.78
CA VAL A 218 -4.43 -12.25 -2.56
C VAL A 218 -4.85 -11.04 -1.72
N VAL A 219 -4.00 -10.03 -1.69
CA VAL A 219 -4.31 -8.69 -1.18
C VAL A 219 -4.03 -7.64 -2.26
N ASN A 220 -4.39 -6.40 -2.04
CA ASN A 220 -4.19 -5.35 -3.05
C ASN A 220 -3.74 -4.02 -2.47
N GLN A 221 -3.03 -3.26 -3.27
CA GLN A 221 -2.87 -1.82 -3.07
C GLN A 221 -4.26 -1.18 -3.03
N THR A 222 -4.55 -0.38 -2.01
CA THR A 222 -5.91 0.10 -1.71
C THR A 222 -6.55 0.94 -2.83
N THR A 223 -5.72 1.53 -3.70
CA THR A 223 -6.15 2.36 -4.83
C THR A 223 -6.36 1.59 -6.15
N MET A 224 -6.17 0.25 -6.14
CA MET A 224 -6.49 -0.58 -7.31
C MET A 224 -8.01 -0.76 -7.44
N LEU A 225 -8.48 -0.93 -8.69
CA LEU A 225 -9.89 -1.21 -8.94
C LEU A 225 -10.31 -2.55 -8.32
N ALA A 226 -11.42 -2.54 -7.59
CA ALA A 226 -11.92 -3.74 -6.91
C ALA A 226 -12.27 -4.86 -7.91
N SER A 227 -12.80 -4.50 -9.10
CA SER A 227 -13.09 -5.45 -10.17
C SER A 227 -11.85 -6.17 -10.68
N ASP A 228 -10.74 -5.43 -10.86
CA ASP A 228 -9.50 -5.98 -11.38
C ASP A 228 -8.85 -6.90 -10.33
N THR A 229 -8.85 -6.45 -9.07
CA THR A 229 -8.36 -7.28 -7.97
C THR A 229 -9.17 -8.56 -7.84
N GLN A 230 -10.49 -8.49 -7.98
CA GLN A 230 -11.34 -9.67 -7.92
C GLN A 230 -11.04 -10.64 -9.07
N ALA A 231 -10.91 -10.14 -10.30
CA ALA A 231 -10.57 -10.99 -11.46
C ALA A 231 -9.21 -11.68 -11.27
N ILE A 232 -8.21 -10.96 -10.76
CA ILE A 232 -6.89 -11.52 -10.44
C ILE A 232 -7.00 -12.58 -9.33
N ALA A 233 -7.73 -12.31 -8.26
CA ALA A 233 -7.93 -13.25 -7.17
C ALA A 233 -8.64 -14.53 -7.64
N ASP A 234 -9.69 -14.38 -8.46
CA ASP A 234 -10.45 -15.52 -9.03
C ASP A 234 -9.56 -16.36 -9.95
N ARG A 235 -8.73 -15.72 -10.78
CA ARG A 235 -7.80 -16.43 -11.68
C ARG A 235 -6.71 -17.19 -10.91
N VAL A 236 -6.09 -16.55 -9.92
CA VAL A 236 -5.10 -17.21 -9.05
C VAL A 236 -5.75 -18.34 -8.25
N LYS A 237 -6.98 -18.14 -7.76
CA LYS A 237 -7.73 -19.18 -7.07
C LYS A 237 -7.96 -20.41 -7.94
N GLN A 238 -8.35 -20.24 -9.21
CA GLN A 238 -8.51 -21.36 -10.14
C GLN A 238 -7.24 -22.19 -10.27
N ALA A 239 -6.09 -21.52 -10.42
CA ALA A 239 -4.80 -22.21 -10.52
C ALA A 239 -4.42 -22.96 -9.24
N VAL A 240 -4.71 -22.37 -8.06
CA VAL A 240 -4.51 -23.04 -6.78
C VAL A 240 -5.43 -24.24 -6.61
N ASP A 241 -6.72 -24.09 -6.94
CA ASP A 241 -7.71 -25.17 -6.81
C ASP A 241 -7.43 -26.35 -7.77
N ALA A 242 -6.74 -26.10 -8.89
CA ALA A 242 -6.30 -27.15 -9.82
C ALA A 242 -5.13 -28.01 -9.26
N ASP A 243 -4.43 -27.53 -8.26
CA ASP A 243 -3.35 -28.23 -7.58
C ASP A 243 -3.92 -29.10 -6.45
N ALA A 244 -3.59 -30.41 -6.45
CA ALA A 244 -4.03 -31.33 -5.39
C ALA A 244 -3.59 -30.96 -3.97
N LYS A 245 -2.57 -30.10 -3.83
CA LYS A 245 -2.07 -29.54 -2.57
C LYS A 245 -2.47 -28.10 -2.37
N GLY A 246 -3.26 -27.57 -3.32
CA GLY A 246 -3.61 -26.16 -3.35
C GLY A 246 -4.55 -25.75 -2.22
N GLU A 247 -4.28 -24.60 -1.62
CA GLU A 247 -5.15 -23.96 -0.63
C GLU A 247 -5.18 -22.45 -0.88
N PHE A 248 -6.37 -21.94 -1.22
CA PHE A 248 -6.56 -20.51 -1.44
C PHE A 248 -7.24 -19.86 -0.23
N ALA A 249 -6.60 -18.86 0.35
CA ALA A 249 -7.20 -18.10 1.43
C ALA A 249 -8.15 -17.02 0.89
N ASN A 250 -9.42 -17.11 1.25
CA ASN A 250 -10.36 -16.04 0.94
C ASN A 250 -9.99 -14.78 1.74
N THR A 251 -9.78 -13.67 1.05
CA THR A 251 -9.37 -12.39 1.67
C THR A 251 -10.54 -11.52 2.12
N ARG A 252 -11.78 -11.97 1.90
CA ARG A 252 -13.00 -11.26 2.29
C ARG A 252 -13.52 -11.58 3.70
N ASP A 253 -12.92 -12.58 4.35
CA ASP A 253 -13.34 -13.03 5.69
C ASP A 253 -12.51 -12.36 6.81
#